data_cc57f38da0eb9c53c293f3a49d63671a
#
_entry.id   cc57f38da0eb9c53c293f3a49d63671a
#
_cell.length_a   1.000
_cell.length_b   1.000
_cell.length_c   1.000
_cell.angle_alpha   90.00
_cell.angle_beta   90.00
_cell.angle_gamma   90.00
#
_symmetry.space_group_name_H-M   'P 1'
#
loop_
_entity.id
_entity.type
_entity.pdbx_description
1 polymer ?
#
loop_
_entity_poly.entity_id
_entity_poly.type
_entity_poly.pdbx_seq_one_letter_code
_entity_poly.pdbx_strand_id
1 'polypeptide(L)'
;AIVQILDGSYTGTPDGHAIFIKYPLSWIIAKLYELNPKLPFTVPSDNGTNWYVTAIVLLEVFALTAVLFRILNYFRCNRILICFFYTLAFVYVWMPCFFHLTFSTVAAFLGCMSLLFTGFSKKEELWRPWNLLCLGILGISAYCMRKQCFYMVIPFLLIEIWYKYRMDFFRSVKPWFIFGVCGVLGAGILFLNTQMYGSMGWKNYFIYNHARAYMQDYTGLPDYEENEDFYQSIGVSENAQKVFKSYSYCLYDDFSTETIEKIYNYQKTQELQLSLEQKAENAKEKAYRYCMKKKQTGEFLKFSGFYVWFLIVPLTAVTLLFKWKNGFLRWVSTFLYGGTCAFLIHIEWIYLAMNGRFPQRVEESIRLLMLSVGFMIICHLLSFWKDTSFIRISVVIQCILLAVILHMGVNGSDRIQAIQGIQAGREAGSGQKAEIAAYCGKHKENYYILDTQSFGKPSGVKDDLHQGNWYMSGSWTAYSPLYEEKLAKDGISNLGTGFLLKKNVYIITKGKKNVLNLLGQEDTEHLTYKAVDEIEASGNLFFAVYKVSRSVK
;
A
#
# COMPACT_ATOMS: atom_id res chain seq x y z
N ALA A 1 12.43 -5.68 2.04
CA ALA A 1 12.24 -7.11 1.71
C ALA A 1 11.74 -7.35 0.28
N ILE A 2 10.71 -6.62 -0.25
CA ILE A 2 10.25 -6.84 -1.65
C ILE A 2 11.40 -6.66 -2.64
N VAL A 3 12.13 -5.55 -2.55
CA VAL A 3 13.28 -5.28 -3.43
C VAL A 3 14.34 -6.37 -3.24
N GLN A 4 14.66 -6.73 -2.00
CA GLN A 4 15.66 -7.76 -1.68
C GLN A 4 15.30 -9.16 -2.21
N ILE A 5 14.02 -9.49 -2.29
CA ILE A 5 13.58 -10.72 -2.94
C ILE A 5 13.77 -10.63 -4.45
N LEU A 6 13.32 -9.52 -5.04
CA LEU A 6 13.35 -9.31 -6.49
C LEU A 6 14.78 -9.20 -7.04
N ASP A 7 15.69 -8.54 -6.31
CA ASP A 7 17.10 -8.35 -6.71
C ASP A 7 18.02 -9.51 -6.30
N GLY A 8 17.48 -10.46 -5.54
CA GLY A 8 18.22 -11.64 -5.07
C GLY A 8 19.06 -11.41 -3.81
N SER A 9 19.07 -10.22 -3.23
CA SER A 9 19.85 -9.96 -2.00
C SER A 9 19.25 -10.65 -0.77
N TYR A 10 18.04 -11.19 -0.85
CA TYR A 10 17.40 -11.94 0.24
C TYR A 10 17.85 -13.40 0.32
N THR A 11 17.87 -14.10 -0.81
CA THR A 11 18.20 -15.54 -0.89
C THR A 11 19.44 -15.84 -1.76
N GLY A 12 20.07 -14.82 -2.33
CA GLY A 12 21.25 -14.94 -3.21
C GLY A 12 20.92 -15.04 -4.70
N THR A 13 19.66 -15.19 -5.07
CA THR A 13 19.18 -15.21 -6.47
C THR A 13 17.89 -14.41 -6.61
N PRO A 14 17.71 -13.62 -7.70
CA PRO A 14 16.47 -12.91 -7.97
C PRO A 14 15.27 -13.85 -7.99
N ASP A 15 14.21 -13.49 -7.24
CA ASP A 15 13.01 -14.31 -7.11
C ASP A 15 11.73 -13.48 -7.31
N GLY A 16 10.76 -14.04 -8.02
CA GLY A 16 9.47 -13.41 -8.31
C GLY A 16 8.42 -13.56 -7.20
N HIS A 17 8.69 -14.29 -6.11
CA HIS A 17 7.74 -14.52 -5.01
C HIS A 17 7.65 -13.33 -4.06
N ALA A 18 7.31 -12.16 -4.58
CA ALA A 18 7.23 -10.90 -3.84
C ALA A 18 5.96 -10.76 -2.97
N ILE A 19 5.16 -11.81 -2.79
CA ILE A 19 3.99 -12.00 -1.92
C ILE A 19 2.85 -10.98 -2.16
N PHE A 20 3.11 -9.67 -2.06
CA PHE A 20 2.10 -8.62 -2.21
C PHE A 20 1.83 -8.24 -3.67
N ILE A 21 2.79 -8.48 -4.55
CA ILE A 21 2.70 -8.25 -6.00
C ILE A 21 2.40 -9.59 -6.67
N LYS A 22 1.50 -9.59 -7.65
CA LYS A 22 1.17 -10.82 -8.38
C LYS A 22 2.36 -11.34 -9.16
N TYR A 23 2.58 -12.65 -9.09
CA TYR A 23 3.76 -13.31 -9.65
C TYR A 23 4.10 -12.93 -11.10
N PRO A 24 3.16 -12.79 -12.05
CA PRO A 24 3.52 -12.41 -13.42
C PRO A 24 4.31 -11.09 -13.49
N LEU A 25 3.90 -10.07 -12.72
CA LEU A 25 4.59 -8.78 -12.70
C LEU A 25 5.90 -8.85 -11.90
N SER A 26 5.87 -9.46 -10.73
CA SER A 26 7.08 -9.59 -9.90
C SER A 26 8.13 -10.48 -10.57
N TRP A 27 7.72 -11.52 -11.30
CA TRP A 27 8.62 -12.35 -12.09
C TRP A 27 9.31 -11.57 -13.22
N ILE A 28 8.56 -10.72 -13.94
CA ILE A 28 9.16 -9.86 -14.98
C ILE A 28 10.24 -8.95 -14.35
N ILE A 29 9.95 -8.36 -13.19
CA ILE A 29 10.91 -7.48 -12.51
C ILE A 29 12.13 -8.28 -12.02
N ALA A 30 11.94 -9.47 -11.44
CA ALA A 30 13.05 -10.35 -11.04
C ALA A 30 13.94 -10.75 -12.24
N LYS A 31 13.32 -11.04 -13.39
CA LYS A 31 14.07 -11.31 -14.63
C LYS A 31 14.85 -10.11 -15.14
N LEU A 32 14.37 -8.88 -14.94
CA LEU A 32 15.13 -7.67 -15.25
C LEU A 32 16.37 -7.53 -14.35
N TYR A 33 16.28 -7.91 -13.07
CA TYR A 33 17.46 -7.97 -12.19
C TYR A 33 18.45 -9.05 -12.63
N GLU A 34 17.97 -10.22 -13.02
CA GLU A 34 18.81 -11.33 -13.49
C GLU A 34 19.54 -10.98 -14.79
N LEU A 35 18.82 -10.42 -15.76
CA LEU A 35 19.38 -10.03 -17.05
C LEU A 35 20.20 -8.73 -16.98
N ASN A 36 19.89 -7.87 -16.03
CA ASN A 36 20.49 -6.55 -15.81
C ASN A 36 20.80 -5.77 -17.12
N PRO A 37 19.82 -5.54 -17.99
CA PRO A 37 20.06 -4.87 -19.26
C PRO A 37 20.48 -3.43 -19.05
N LYS A 38 21.48 -2.97 -19.79
CA LYS A 38 21.92 -1.57 -19.77
C LYS A 38 20.95 -0.73 -20.58
N LEU A 39 19.96 -0.13 -19.91
CA LEU A 39 19.00 0.78 -20.54
C LEU A 39 19.27 2.23 -20.08
N PRO A 40 19.08 3.22 -20.97
CA PRO A 40 19.05 4.61 -20.55
C PRO A 40 17.85 4.88 -19.63
N PHE A 41 17.98 5.89 -18.76
CA PHE A 41 16.90 6.33 -17.84
C PHE A 41 16.51 5.30 -16.76
N THR A 42 17.48 4.53 -16.26
CA THR A 42 17.27 3.63 -15.12
C THR A 42 17.60 4.33 -13.80
N VAL A 43 16.91 3.90 -12.73
CA VAL A 43 17.21 4.38 -11.38
C VAL A 43 18.43 3.61 -10.86
N PRO A 44 19.54 4.30 -10.50
CA PRO A 44 20.73 3.63 -10.01
C PRO A 44 20.52 3.04 -8.61
N SER A 45 21.22 1.95 -8.33
CA SER A 45 21.41 1.40 -6.99
C SER A 45 22.91 1.09 -6.80
N ASP A 46 23.32 0.82 -5.57
CA ASP A 46 24.72 0.56 -5.25
C ASP A 46 25.30 -0.66 -6.01
N ASN A 47 24.43 -1.60 -6.40
CA ASN A 47 24.78 -2.81 -7.16
C ASN A 47 24.31 -2.78 -8.63
N GLY A 48 24.06 -1.59 -9.21
CA GLY A 48 23.62 -1.45 -10.60
C GLY A 48 22.30 -0.70 -10.74
N THR A 49 21.27 -1.33 -11.31
CA THR A 49 19.96 -0.73 -11.55
C THR A 49 18.92 -1.22 -10.57
N ASN A 50 18.17 -0.31 -9.94
CA ASN A 50 16.98 -0.66 -9.18
C ASN A 50 15.79 -0.87 -10.14
N TRP A 51 15.64 -2.09 -10.64
CA TRP A 51 14.60 -2.44 -11.62
C TRP A 51 13.18 -2.33 -11.06
N TYR A 52 12.99 -2.57 -9.77
CA TYR A 52 11.67 -2.40 -9.13
C TYR A 52 11.20 -0.94 -9.23
N VAL A 53 12.06 -0.01 -8.84
CA VAL A 53 11.73 1.41 -8.90
C VAL A 53 11.65 1.90 -10.32
N THR A 54 12.57 1.49 -11.18
CA THR A 54 12.59 1.84 -12.61
C THR A 54 11.27 1.42 -13.26
N ALA A 55 10.80 0.18 -13.04
CA ALA A 55 9.54 -0.30 -13.60
C ALA A 55 8.33 0.51 -13.10
N ILE A 56 8.30 0.84 -11.79
CA ILE A 56 7.22 1.66 -11.23
C ILE A 56 7.21 3.06 -11.84
N VAL A 57 8.35 3.73 -11.86
CA VAL A 57 8.46 5.10 -12.41
C VAL A 57 8.09 5.13 -13.90
N LEU A 58 8.52 4.13 -14.67
CA LEU A 58 8.15 4.03 -16.08
C LEU A 58 6.64 3.84 -16.26
N LEU A 59 5.98 3.02 -15.43
CA LEU A 59 4.53 2.86 -15.46
C LEU A 59 3.80 4.14 -15.07
N GLU A 60 4.29 4.88 -14.08
CA GLU A 60 3.69 6.15 -13.64
C GLU A 60 3.86 7.24 -14.70
N VAL A 61 5.04 7.37 -15.31
CA VAL A 61 5.28 8.31 -16.41
C VAL A 61 4.43 7.95 -17.63
N PHE A 62 4.34 6.66 -17.98
CA PHE A 62 3.45 6.20 -19.05
C PHE A 62 1.99 6.59 -18.76
N ALA A 63 1.51 6.37 -17.54
CA ALA A 63 0.15 6.69 -17.12
C ALA A 63 -0.15 8.19 -17.24
N LEU A 64 0.76 9.04 -16.74
CA LEU A 64 0.63 10.50 -16.86
C LEU A 64 0.60 10.94 -18.33
N THR A 65 1.51 10.43 -19.14
CA THR A 65 1.60 10.79 -20.55
C THR A 65 0.35 10.37 -21.32
N ALA A 66 -0.14 9.16 -21.07
CA ALA A 66 -1.35 8.62 -21.71
C ALA A 66 -2.58 9.46 -21.35
N VAL A 67 -2.74 9.84 -20.08
CA VAL A 67 -3.86 10.68 -19.61
C VAL A 67 -3.74 12.10 -20.16
N LEU A 68 -2.55 12.71 -20.12
CA LEU A 68 -2.32 14.04 -20.71
C LEU A 68 -2.72 14.08 -22.18
N PHE A 69 -2.29 13.08 -22.96
CA PHE A 69 -2.66 12.97 -24.38
C PHE A 69 -4.17 12.90 -24.56
N ARG A 70 -4.91 12.22 -23.68
CA ARG A 70 -6.37 12.16 -23.73
C ARG A 70 -7.00 13.52 -23.39
N ILE A 71 -6.55 14.18 -22.36
CA ILE A 71 -7.04 15.50 -21.96
C ILE A 71 -6.85 16.52 -23.08
N LEU A 72 -5.68 16.55 -23.71
CA LEU A 72 -5.36 17.43 -24.84
C LEU A 72 -6.26 17.20 -26.06
N ASN A 73 -6.68 15.95 -26.29
CA ASN A 73 -7.60 15.62 -27.38
C ASN A 73 -9.08 15.80 -27.02
N TYR A 74 -9.40 15.74 -25.73
CA TYR A 74 -10.76 15.92 -25.22
C TYR A 74 -11.18 17.38 -25.25
N PHE A 75 -10.33 18.27 -24.73
CA PHE A 75 -10.58 19.70 -24.68
C PHE A 75 -10.03 20.40 -25.93
N ARG A 76 -10.90 21.10 -26.65
CA ARG A 76 -10.51 21.93 -27.82
C ARG A 76 -10.13 23.36 -27.39
N CYS A 77 -9.47 23.52 -26.24
CA CYS A 77 -9.03 24.81 -25.73
C CYS A 77 -7.50 24.96 -25.83
N ASN A 78 -6.98 26.07 -25.32
CA ASN A 78 -5.55 26.35 -25.37
C ASN A 78 -4.72 25.23 -24.71
N ARG A 79 -3.89 24.56 -25.50
CA ARG A 79 -3.06 23.43 -25.05
C ARG A 79 -2.06 23.84 -23.97
N ILE A 80 -1.52 25.06 -24.03
CA ILE A 80 -0.57 25.59 -23.02
C ILE A 80 -1.29 25.68 -21.67
N LEU A 81 -2.52 26.17 -21.65
CA LEU A 81 -3.30 26.26 -20.42
C LEU A 81 -3.62 24.87 -19.84
N ILE A 82 -3.94 23.90 -20.69
CA ILE A 82 -4.13 22.50 -20.24
C ILE A 82 -2.85 21.95 -19.64
N CYS A 83 -1.71 22.10 -20.31
CA CYS A 83 -0.42 21.64 -19.78
C CYS A 83 -0.08 22.31 -18.45
N PHE A 84 -0.36 23.62 -18.31
CA PHE A 84 -0.14 24.33 -17.05
C PHE A 84 -0.97 23.73 -15.91
N PHE A 85 -2.28 23.54 -16.11
CA PHE A 85 -3.15 22.92 -15.08
C PHE A 85 -2.81 21.46 -14.82
N TYR A 86 -2.40 20.72 -15.84
CA TYR A 86 -1.94 19.35 -15.67
C TYR A 86 -0.67 19.30 -14.83
N THR A 87 0.26 20.23 -15.04
CA THR A 87 1.48 20.36 -14.22
C THR A 87 1.14 20.73 -12.77
N LEU A 88 0.17 21.64 -12.55
CA LEU A 88 -0.31 21.93 -11.21
C LEU A 88 -0.94 20.68 -10.56
N ALA A 89 -1.77 19.94 -11.28
CA ALA A 89 -2.34 18.69 -10.80
C ALA A 89 -1.24 17.65 -10.50
N PHE A 90 -0.21 17.58 -11.32
CA PHE A 90 0.95 16.73 -11.05
C PHE A 90 1.61 17.12 -9.72
N VAL A 91 1.98 18.38 -9.55
CA VAL A 91 2.69 18.85 -8.34
C VAL A 91 1.85 18.65 -7.08
N TYR A 92 0.55 19.00 -7.14
CA TYR A 92 -0.29 19.01 -5.93
C TYR A 92 -0.98 17.67 -5.63
N VAL A 93 -1.24 16.84 -6.62
CA VAL A 93 -2.00 15.60 -6.44
C VAL A 93 -1.15 14.35 -6.60
N TRP A 94 -0.38 14.25 -7.69
CA TRP A 94 0.27 13.01 -8.09
C TRP A 94 1.73 12.89 -7.66
N MET A 95 2.45 14.01 -7.55
CA MET A 95 3.86 14.03 -7.16
C MET A 95 4.16 13.27 -5.85
N PRO A 96 3.31 13.30 -4.80
CA PRO A 96 3.54 12.49 -3.62
C PRO A 96 3.59 10.98 -3.88
N CYS A 97 2.94 10.47 -4.94
CA CYS A 97 3.00 9.06 -5.31
C CYS A 97 4.39 8.65 -5.76
N PHE A 98 5.09 9.53 -6.49
CA PHE A 98 6.47 9.33 -6.93
C PHE A 98 7.49 9.31 -5.79
N PHE A 99 7.16 9.95 -4.68
CA PHE A 99 7.98 9.92 -3.47
C PHE A 99 7.58 8.80 -2.50
N HIS A 100 6.33 8.34 -2.56
CA HIS A 100 5.81 7.30 -1.69
C HIS A 100 5.52 6.03 -2.47
N LEU A 101 6.56 5.44 -3.06
CA LEU A 101 6.51 4.28 -3.94
C LEU A 101 6.13 2.98 -3.18
N THR A 102 4.95 2.95 -2.56
CA THR A 102 4.41 1.71 -2.04
C THR A 102 3.56 1.02 -3.11
N PHE A 103 3.59 -0.30 -3.14
CA PHE A 103 2.78 -1.08 -4.07
C PHE A 103 1.28 -0.74 -4.00
N SER A 104 0.79 -0.22 -2.86
CA SER A 104 -0.62 0.19 -2.70
C SER A 104 -0.90 1.54 -3.34
N THR A 105 -0.04 2.55 -3.12
CA THR A 105 -0.21 3.89 -3.71
C THR A 105 -0.03 3.86 -5.22
N VAL A 106 0.94 3.09 -5.70
CA VAL A 106 1.17 2.89 -7.14
C VAL A 106 -0.02 2.21 -7.80
N ALA A 107 -0.57 1.15 -7.19
CA ALA A 107 -1.76 0.47 -7.72
C ALA A 107 -2.98 1.41 -7.78
N ALA A 108 -3.22 2.20 -6.74
CA ALA A 108 -4.29 3.19 -6.72
C ALA A 108 -4.07 4.28 -7.79
N PHE A 109 -2.83 4.76 -7.93
CA PHE A 109 -2.48 5.75 -8.95
C PHE A 109 -2.76 5.21 -10.37
N LEU A 110 -2.26 4.03 -10.72
CA LEU A 110 -2.49 3.42 -12.03
C LEU A 110 -3.98 3.14 -12.29
N GLY A 111 -4.72 2.70 -11.26
CA GLY A 111 -6.17 2.53 -11.32
C GLY A 111 -6.88 3.85 -11.59
N CYS A 112 -6.55 4.92 -10.85
CA CYS A 112 -7.10 6.26 -11.08
C CYS A 112 -6.76 6.80 -12.46
N MET A 113 -5.53 6.56 -12.96
CA MET A 113 -5.15 6.94 -14.31
C MET A 113 -5.93 6.17 -15.37
N SER A 114 -6.28 4.90 -15.13
CA SER A 114 -7.17 4.15 -16.04
C SER A 114 -8.58 4.74 -16.07
N LEU A 115 -9.09 5.21 -14.91
CA LEU A 115 -10.37 5.92 -14.82
C LEU A 115 -10.34 7.24 -15.60
N LEU A 116 -9.32 8.07 -15.38
CA LEU A 116 -9.15 9.34 -16.09
C LEU A 116 -8.97 9.12 -17.60
N PHE A 117 -8.17 8.13 -18.00
CA PHE A 117 -8.01 7.78 -19.40
C PHE A 117 -9.33 7.38 -20.06
N THR A 118 -10.13 6.57 -19.36
CA THR A 118 -11.48 6.19 -19.82
C THR A 118 -12.37 7.43 -19.91
N GLY A 119 -12.38 8.28 -18.90
CA GLY A 119 -13.19 9.47 -18.84
C GLY A 119 -12.92 10.47 -19.95
N PHE A 120 -11.66 10.70 -20.29
CA PHE A 120 -11.24 11.61 -21.37
C PHE A 120 -11.19 10.95 -22.77
N SER A 121 -11.53 9.69 -22.90
CA SER A 121 -11.69 9.05 -24.20
C SER A 121 -13.11 9.20 -24.72
N LYS A 122 -13.27 9.51 -26.01
CA LYS A 122 -14.61 9.49 -26.65
C LYS A 122 -15.11 8.05 -26.76
N LYS A 123 -16.43 7.87 -26.83
CA LYS A 123 -17.09 6.56 -26.93
C LYS A 123 -16.48 5.70 -28.05
N GLU A 124 -16.28 6.26 -29.23
CA GLU A 124 -15.76 5.58 -30.41
C GLU A 124 -14.26 5.30 -30.32
N GLU A 125 -13.52 6.17 -29.64
CA GLU A 125 -12.06 6.06 -29.50
C GLU A 125 -11.66 5.01 -28.47
N LEU A 126 -12.50 4.76 -27.47
CA LEU A 126 -12.22 3.82 -26.41
C LEU A 126 -11.87 2.42 -26.93
N TRP A 127 -12.46 2.05 -28.08
CA TRP A 127 -12.36 0.74 -28.72
C TRP A 127 -11.20 0.59 -29.71
N ARG A 128 -10.43 1.64 -29.94
CA ARG A 128 -9.24 1.54 -30.78
C ARG A 128 -8.20 0.64 -30.11
N PRO A 129 -7.55 -0.28 -30.84
CA PRO A 129 -6.61 -1.24 -30.26
C PRO A 129 -5.55 -0.61 -29.38
N TRP A 130 -5.03 0.54 -29.79
CA TRP A 130 -4.03 1.28 -29.01
C TRP A 130 -4.56 1.76 -27.63
N ASN A 131 -5.80 2.19 -27.58
CA ASN A 131 -6.42 2.65 -26.33
C ASN A 131 -6.73 1.49 -25.39
N LEU A 132 -7.15 0.36 -25.96
CA LEU A 132 -7.33 -0.87 -25.21
C LEU A 132 -6.01 -1.39 -24.64
N LEU A 133 -4.93 -1.29 -25.42
CA LEU A 133 -3.58 -1.62 -24.94
C LEU A 133 -3.18 -0.73 -23.77
N CYS A 134 -3.36 0.60 -23.87
CA CYS A 134 -3.06 1.53 -22.78
C CYS A 134 -3.88 1.21 -21.51
N LEU A 135 -5.19 0.99 -21.66
CA LEU A 135 -6.06 0.61 -20.55
C LEU A 135 -5.67 -0.75 -19.96
N GLY A 136 -5.30 -1.70 -20.82
CA GLY A 136 -4.80 -3.01 -20.40
C GLY A 136 -3.53 -2.88 -19.56
N ILE A 137 -2.54 -2.11 -20.02
CA ILE A 137 -1.30 -1.87 -19.28
C ILE A 137 -1.61 -1.24 -17.91
N LEU A 138 -2.42 -0.16 -17.87
CA LEU A 138 -2.76 0.53 -16.63
C LEU A 138 -3.53 -0.38 -15.66
N GLY A 139 -4.59 -1.04 -16.15
CA GLY A 139 -5.47 -1.87 -15.32
C GLY A 139 -4.79 -3.15 -14.83
N ILE A 140 -4.06 -3.86 -15.72
CA ILE A 140 -3.34 -5.09 -15.37
C ILE A 140 -2.21 -4.78 -14.38
N SER A 141 -1.44 -3.71 -14.61
CA SER A 141 -0.38 -3.31 -13.69
C SER A 141 -0.95 -2.93 -12.32
N ALA A 142 -2.04 -2.15 -12.27
CA ALA A 142 -2.74 -1.81 -11.02
C ALA A 142 -3.20 -3.06 -10.28
N TYR A 143 -3.82 -4.01 -10.98
CA TYR A 143 -4.29 -5.29 -10.41
C TYR A 143 -3.13 -6.15 -9.90
N CYS A 144 -2.05 -6.25 -10.67
CA CYS A 144 -0.86 -7.02 -10.28
C CYS A 144 -0.13 -6.41 -9.09
N MET A 145 -0.03 -5.07 -9.02
CA MET A 145 0.59 -4.39 -7.89
C MET A 145 -0.21 -4.58 -6.60
N ARG A 146 -1.53 -4.33 -6.62
CA ARG A 146 -2.40 -4.50 -5.44
C ARG A 146 -3.86 -4.61 -5.84
N LYS A 147 -4.38 -5.84 -5.91
CA LYS A 147 -5.76 -6.11 -6.34
C LYS A 147 -6.81 -5.31 -5.55
N GLN A 148 -6.63 -5.12 -4.24
CA GLN A 148 -7.58 -4.39 -3.40
C GLN A 148 -7.70 -2.91 -3.81
N CYS A 149 -6.57 -2.25 -4.11
CA CYS A 149 -6.58 -0.86 -4.57
C CYS A 149 -7.22 -0.73 -5.97
N PHE A 150 -7.03 -1.73 -6.84
CA PHE A 150 -7.69 -1.75 -8.14
C PHE A 150 -9.20 -1.98 -8.00
N TYR A 151 -9.63 -2.86 -7.09
CA TYR A 151 -11.06 -3.11 -6.83
C TYR A 151 -11.81 -1.86 -6.39
N MET A 152 -11.18 -0.95 -5.64
CA MET A 152 -11.76 0.35 -5.28
C MET A 152 -12.08 1.22 -6.51
N VAL A 153 -11.34 1.06 -7.61
CA VAL A 153 -11.53 1.88 -8.82
C VAL A 153 -12.56 1.27 -9.77
N ILE A 154 -12.76 -0.05 -9.74
CA ILE A 154 -13.66 -0.76 -10.66
C ILE A 154 -15.08 -0.18 -10.68
N PRO A 155 -15.76 0.09 -9.55
CA PRO A 155 -17.12 0.64 -9.57
C PRO A 155 -17.20 1.95 -10.36
N PHE A 156 -16.21 2.81 -10.23
CA PHE A 156 -16.14 4.09 -10.95
C PHE A 156 -15.85 3.92 -12.44
N LEU A 157 -15.02 2.95 -12.81
CA LEU A 157 -14.82 2.57 -14.22
C LEU A 157 -16.12 2.09 -14.86
N LEU A 158 -16.87 1.24 -14.15
CA LEU A 158 -18.16 0.74 -14.63
C LEU A 158 -19.18 1.87 -14.79
N ILE A 159 -19.28 2.78 -13.82
CA ILE A 159 -20.16 3.96 -13.88
C ILE A 159 -19.76 4.86 -15.04
N GLU A 160 -18.45 5.08 -15.25
CA GLU A 160 -17.95 5.91 -16.35
C GLU A 160 -18.30 5.31 -17.72
N ILE A 161 -18.10 4.00 -17.89
CA ILE A 161 -18.48 3.29 -19.11
C ILE A 161 -19.99 3.35 -19.30
N TRP A 162 -20.78 3.10 -18.26
CA TRP A 162 -22.24 3.19 -18.34
C TRP A 162 -22.71 4.62 -18.68
N TYR A 163 -22.12 5.64 -18.07
CA TYR A 163 -22.43 7.05 -18.38
C TYR A 163 -22.19 7.38 -19.87
N LYS A 164 -21.14 6.85 -20.48
CA LYS A 164 -20.81 7.04 -21.91
C LYS A 164 -21.73 6.29 -22.85
N TYR A 165 -22.09 5.06 -22.49
CA TYR A 165 -22.88 4.19 -23.36
C TYR A 165 -24.37 4.27 -23.07
N ARG A 166 -24.79 4.63 -21.85
CA ARG A 166 -26.19 4.67 -21.42
C ARG A 166 -26.92 3.37 -21.81
N MET A 167 -28.08 3.47 -22.48
CA MET A 167 -28.87 2.29 -22.92
C MET A 167 -28.13 1.47 -23.97
N ASP A 168 -27.25 2.08 -24.77
CA ASP A 168 -26.42 1.36 -25.74
C ASP A 168 -25.44 0.37 -25.07
N PHE A 169 -25.16 0.54 -23.78
CA PHE A 169 -24.36 -0.40 -23.01
C PHE A 169 -24.91 -1.84 -23.10
N PHE A 170 -26.21 -2.00 -22.96
CA PHE A 170 -26.87 -3.31 -23.02
C PHE A 170 -27.06 -3.83 -24.45
N ARG A 171 -27.12 -2.94 -25.45
CA ARG A 171 -27.31 -3.28 -26.86
C ARG A 171 -26.03 -3.53 -27.62
N SER A 172 -24.91 -3.02 -27.14
CA SER A 172 -23.60 -3.14 -27.79
C SER A 172 -22.84 -4.37 -27.27
N VAL A 173 -22.35 -5.19 -28.17
CA VAL A 173 -21.49 -6.36 -27.84
C VAL A 173 -20.11 -5.90 -27.32
N LYS A 174 -19.64 -4.72 -27.72
CA LYS A 174 -18.28 -4.24 -27.42
C LYS A 174 -17.95 -4.18 -25.93
N PRO A 175 -18.75 -3.54 -25.03
CA PRO A 175 -18.47 -3.54 -23.60
C PRO A 175 -18.33 -4.95 -23.03
N TRP A 176 -19.23 -5.84 -23.40
CA TRP A 176 -19.26 -7.22 -22.91
C TRP A 176 -18.06 -8.03 -23.39
N PHE A 177 -17.63 -7.83 -24.63
CA PHE A 177 -16.42 -8.45 -25.16
C PHE A 177 -15.18 -8.05 -24.32
N ILE A 178 -15.05 -6.75 -23.98
CA ILE A 178 -13.92 -6.30 -23.15
C ILE A 178 -13.99 -6.84 -21.74
N PHE A 179 -15.17 -6.84 -21.12
CA PHE A 179 -15.31 -7.48 -19.81
C PHE A 179 -14.95 -8.96 -19.87
N GLY A 180 -15.31 -9.65 -20.94
CA GLY A 180 -14.89 -11.02 -21.20
C GLY A 180 -13.37 -11.15 -21.27
N VAL A 181 -12.70 -10.33 -22.09
CA VAL A 181 -11.23 -10.31 -22.21
C VAL A 181 -10.56 -9.97 -20.87
N CYS A 182 -11.02 -8.94 -20.17
CA CYS A 182 -10.51 -8.58 -18.84
C CYS A 182 -10.71 -9.72 -17.83
N GLY A 183 -11.85 -10.39 -17.89
CA GLY A 183 -12.15 -11.57 -17.06
C GLY A 183 -11.18 -12.72 -17.33
N VAL A 184 -10.95 -13.05 -18.60
CA VAL A 184 -10.00 -14.12 -19.01
C VAL A 184 -8.57 -13.77 -18.60
N LEU A 185 -8.12 -12.52 -18.83
CA LEU A 185 -6.79 -12.07 -18.42
C LEU A 185 -6.64 -12.09 -16.90
N GLY A 186 -7.65 -11.60 -16.16
CA GLY A 186 -7.65 -11.65 -14.69
C GLY A 186 -7.60 -13.08 -14.16
N ALA A 187 -8.40 -13.98 -14.74
CA ALA A 187 -8.39 -15.40 -14.39
C ALA A 187 -7.02 -16.05 -14.71
N GLY A 188 -6.43 -15.72 -15.86
CA GLY A 188 -5.10 -16.19 -16.25
C GLY A 188 -4.00 -15.75 -15.27
N ILE A 189 -4.03 -14.47 -14.84
CA ILE A 189 -3.11 -13.94 -13.83
C ILE A 189 -3.31 -14.67 -12.50
N LEU A 190 -4.56 -14.89 -12.07
CA LEU A 190 -4.86 -15.62 -10.84
C LEU A 190 -4.37 -17.08 -10.92
N PHE A 191 -4.61 -17.74 -12.03
CA PHE A 191 -4.16 -19.11 -12.26
C PHE A 191 -2.63 -19.21 -12.18
N LEU A 192 -1.91 -18.38 -12.93
CA LEU A 192 -0.45 -18.34 -12.88
C LEU A 192 0.07 -18.08 -11.45
N ASN A 193 -0.50 -17.07 -10.78
CA ASN A 193 -0.14 -16.78 -9.40
C ASN A 193 -0.38 -17.98 -8.46
N THR A 194 -1.51 -18.68 -8.61
CA THR A 194 -1.83 -19.85 -7.79
C THR A 194 -0.90 -21.01 -8.06
N GLN A 195 -0.51 -21.24 -9.32
CA GLN A 195 0.45 -22.28 -9.67
C GLN A 195 1.83 -22.02 -9.05
N MET A 196 2.32 -20.78 -9.14
CA MET A 196 3.64 -20.42 -8.64
C MET A 196 3.73 -20.46 -7.10
N TYR A 197 2.63 -20.19 -6.42
CA TYR A 197 2.52 -20.33 -4.95
C TYR A 197 1.88 -21.67 -4.53
N GLY A 198 1.90 -22.69 -5.38
CA GLY A 198 1.18 -23.94 -5.18
C GLY A 198 1.87 -24.97 -4.28
N SER A 199 3.16 -24.81 -3.97
CA SER A 199 3.89 -25.73 -3.10
C SER A 199 3.32 -25.75 -1.67
N MET A 200 3.56 -26.86 -0.94
CA MET A 200 3.09 -27.00 0.44
C MET A 200 3.67 -25.92 1.36
N GLY A 201 4.95 -25.58 1.21
CA GLY A 201 5.58 -24.51 1.99
C GLY A 201 4.88 -23.16 1.81
N TRP A 202 4.54 -22.78 0.58
CA TRP A 202 3.80 -21.55 0.33
C TRP A 202 2.36 -21.60 0.88
N LYS A 203 1.68 -22.75 0.80
CA LYS A 203 0.34 -22.90 1.38
C LYS A 203 0.35 -22.73 2.90
N ASN A 204 1.29 -23.39 3.58
CA ASN A 204 1.49 -23.26 5.03
C ASN A 204 1.81 -21.81 5.41
N TYR A 205 2.71 -21.18 4.66
CA TYR A 205 3.01 -19.76 4.86
C TYR A 205 1.78 -18.87 4.73
N PHE A 206 0.93 -19.08 3.74
CA PHE A 206 -0.27 -18.24 3.59
C PHE A 206 -1.28 -18.45 4.72
N ILE A 207 -1.41 -19.67 5.25
CA ILE A 207 -2.23 -19.93 6.45
C ILE A 207 -1.66 -19.14 7.62
N TYR A 208 -0.38 -19.31 7.91
CA TYR A 208 0.32 -18.57 8.96
C TYR A 208 0.19 -17.05 8.81
N ASN A 209 0.56 -16.52 7.66
CA ASN A 209 0.58 -15.08 7.43
C ASN A 209 -0.84 -14.46 7.45
N HIS A 210 -1.87 -15.21 7.02
CA HIS A 210 -3.26 -14.77 7.14
C HIS A 210 -3.66 -14.66 8.61
N ALA A 211 -3.45 -15.71 9.38
CA ALA A 211 -3.76 -15.76 10.81
C ALA A 211 -2.99 -14.68 11.60
N ARG A 212 -1.67 -14.60 11.39
CA ARG A 212 -0.82 -13.56 11.98
C ARG A 212 -1.30 -12.15 11.64
N ALA A 213 -1.53 -11.86 10.36
CA ALA A 213 -1.97 -10.54 9.93
C ALA A 213 -3.34 -10.17 10.48
N TYR A 214 -4.26 -11.13 10.58
CA TYR A 214 -5.56 -10.92 11.18
C TYR A 214 -5.44 -10.44 12.63
N MET A 215 -4.64 -11.12 13.43
CA MET A 215 -4.43 -10.78 14.85
C MET A 215 -3.58 -9.52 15.03
N GLN A 216 -2.46 -9.38 14.34
CA GLN A 216 -1.57 -8.22 14.53
C GLN A 216 -2.08 -6.95 13.89
N ASP A 217 -2.77 -7.07 12.75
CA ASP A 217 -3.09 -5.93 11.92
C ASP A 217 -4.54 -5.44 12.06
N TYR A 218 -5.49 -6.28 12.53
CA TYR A 218 -6.91 -5.95 12.50
C TYR A 218 -7.62 -6.08 13.85
N THR A 219 -7.48 -7.19 14.55
CA THR A 219 -8.31 -7.49 15.72
C THR A 219 -7.57 -7.40 17.05
N GLY A 220 -6.26 -7.55 17.04
CA GLY A 220 -5.48 -7.82 18.25
C GLY A 220 -5.53 -9.32 18.60
N LEU A 221 -4.67 -9.75 19.53
CA LEU A 221 -4.78 -11.07 20.17
C LEU A 221 -5.87 -11.03 21.23
N PRO A 222 -6.58 -12.15 21.50
CA PRO A 222 -7.43 -12.27 22.67
C PRO A 222 -6.67 -11.87 23.94
N ASP A 223 -7.34 -11.21 24.88
CA ASP A 223 -6.67 -10.83 26.11
C ASP A 223 -6.20 -12.06 26.89
N TYR A 224 -4.99 -12.00 27.48
CA TYR A 224 -4.40 -13.17 28.14
C TYR A 224 -5.15 -13.50 29.43
N GLU A 225 -5.43 -12.49 30.27
CA GLU A 225 -6.05 -12.70 31.59
C GLU A 225 -7.49 -13.24 31.44
N GLU A 226 -8.21 -12.76 30.41
CA GLU A 226 -9.58 -13.22 30.13
C GLU A 226 -9.62 -14.62 29.47
N ASN A 227 -8.50 -15.10 28.91
CA ASN A 227 -8.43 -16.35 28.13
C ASN A 227 -7.25 -17.24 28.57
N GLU A 228 -6.86 -17.19 29.84
CA GLU A 228 -5.69 -17.87 30.38
C GLU A 228 -5.72 -19.37 30.15
N ASP A 229 -6.86 -20.04 30.45
CA ASP A 229 -7.04 -21.48 30.25
C ASP A 229 -6.78 -21.89 28.78
N PHE A 230 -7.23 -21.07 27.83
CA PHE A 230 -6.98 -21.34 26.41
C PHE A 230 -5.50 -21.25 26.09
N TYR A 231 -4.82 -20.17 26.52
CA TYR A 231 -3.39 -19.99 26.23
C TYR A 231 -2.53 -21.07 26.90
N GLN A 232 -2.84 -21.44 28.13
CA GLN A 232 -2.18 -22.57 28.82
C GLN A 232 -2.38 -23.89 28.07
N SER A 233 -3.58 -24.15 27.53
CA SER A 233 -3.87 -25.36 26.78
C SER A 233 -3.04 -25.51 25.48
N ILE A 234 -2.56 -24.41 24.92
CA ILE A 234 -1.73 -24.38 23.72
C ILE A 234 -0.27 -24.08 24.00
N GLY A 235 0.13 -23.97 25.28
CA GLY A 235 1.51 -23.75 25.70
C GLY A 235 2.05 -22.34 25.47
N VAL A 236 1.18 -21.33 25.37
CA VAL A 236 1.57 -19.92 25.14
C VAL A 236 1.49 -19.13 26.44
N SER A 237 2.62 -18.62 26.92
CA SER A 237 2.69 -17.77 28.10
C SER A 237 2.24 -16.33 27.81
N GLU A 238 1.97 -15.56 28.89
CA GLU A 238 1.66 -14.13 28.76
C GLU A 238 2.82 -13.36 28.11
N ASN A 239 4.05 -13.71 28.47
CA ASN A 239 5.23 -13.07 27.90
C ASN A 239 5.42 -13.41 26.44
N ALA A 240 5.17 -14.67 26.04
CA ALA A 240 5.13 -15.06 24.64
C ALA A 240 4.13 -14.22 23.84
N GLN A 241 2.91 -14.02 24.39
CA GLN A 241 1.92 -13.15 23.78
C GLN A 241 2.43 -11.70 23.63
N LYS A 242 3.10 -11.16 24.63
CA LYS A 242 3.70 -9.80 24.58
C LYS A 242 4.79 -9.71 23.51
N VAL A 243 5.65 -10.72 23.39
CA VAL A 243 6.68 -10.82 22.33
C VAL A 243 6.04 -10.86 20.95
N PHE A 244 4.95 -11.62 20.79
CA PHE A 244 4.20 -11.63 19.52
C PHE A 244 3.61 -10.24 19.22
N LYS A 245 2.99 -9.58 20.19
CA LYS A 245 2.47 -8.20 20.06
C LYS A 245 3.57 -7.19 19.67
N SER A 246 4.82 -7.45 20.07
CA SER A 246 5.98 -6.63 19.72
C SER A 246 6.56 -6.90 18.32
N TYR A 247 5.94 -7.74 17.51
CA TYR A 247 6.46 -8.16 16.20
C TYR A 247 7.80 -8.91 16.24
N SER A 248 8.16 -9.51 17.36
CA SER A 248 9.43 -10.25 17.55
C SER A 248 9.23 -11.76 17.65
N TYR A 249 8.18 -12.27 17.02
CA TYR A 249 7.71 -13.64 17.11
C TYR A 249 8.65 -14.71 16.56
N CYS A 250 9.66 -14.34 15.77
CA CYS A 250 10.69 -15.29 15.33
C CYS A 250 11.65 -15.72 16.45
N LEU A 251 11.64 -15.00 17.59
CA LEU A 251 12.49 -15.30 18.74
C LEU A 251 11.91 -16.36 19.68
N TYR A 252 10.69 -16.80 19.39
CA TYR A 252 9.94 -17.73 20.22
C TYR A 252 9.63 -19.01 19.44
N ASP A 253 10.04 -20.15 19.97
CA ASP A 253 9.83 -21.46 19.34
C ASP A 253 8.34 -21.86 19.34
N ASP A 254 7.55 -21.32 20.29
CA ASP A 254 6.15 -21.67 20.49
C ASP A 254 5.19 -21.07 19.44
N PHE A 255 5.62 -20.09 18.65
CA PHE A 255 4.79 -19.51 17.60
C PHE A 255 4.92 -20.23 16.26
N SER A 256 4.70 -21.53 16.28
CA SER A 256 4.56 -22.35 15.08
C SER A 256 3.31 -21.94 14.26
N THR A 257 3.25 -22.37 13.01
CA THR A 257 2.06 -22.19 12.17
C THR A 257 0.81 -22.76 12.85
N GLU A 258 0.94 -23.92 13.51
CA GLU A 258 -0.16 -24.59 14.21
C GLU A 258 -0.67 -23.76 15.41
N THR A 259 0.23 -23.23 16.23
CA THR A 259 -0.12 -22.39 17.39
C THR A 259 -0.84 -21.13 16.95
N ILE A 260 -0.33 -20.45 15.93
CA ILE A 260 -0.95 -19.24 15.37
C ILE A 260 -2.32 -19.53 14.77
N GLU A 261 -2.49 -20.67 14.10
CA GLU A 261 -3.78 -21.08 13.55
C GLU A 261 -4.78 -21.44 14.65
N LYS A 262 -4.35 -22.06 15.75
CA LYS A 262 -5.21 -22.32 16.93
C LYS A 262 -5.73 -21.01 17.53
N ILE A 263 -4.88 -20.02 17.74
CA ILE A 263 -5.27 -18.70 18.27
C ILE A 263 -6.25 -18.01 17.32
N TYR A 264 -5.96 -18.02 16.02
CA TYR A 264 -6.85 -17.46 15.01
C TYR A 264 -8.23 -18.11 15.00
N ASN A 265 -8.30 -19.45 15.03
CA ASN A 265 -9.56 -20.19 15.03
C ASN A 265 -10.36 -19.96 16.31
N TYR A 266 -9.68 -19.89 17.46
CA TYR A 266 -10.31 -19.55 18.73
C TYR A 266 -10.97 -18.16 18.67
N GLN A 267 -10.23 -17.16 18.23
CA GLN A 267 -10.74 -15.79 18.09
C GLN A 267 -11.88 -15.69 17.08
N LYS A 268 -11.80 -16.43 15.97
CA LYS A 268 -12.87 -16.51 14.98
C LYS A 268 -14.14 -17.13 15.55
N THR A 269 -14.02 -18.16 16.37
CA THR A 269 -15.15 -18.80 17.02
C THR A 269 -15.84 -17.83 17.97
N GLN A 270 -15.09 -17.07 18.76
CA GLN A 270 -15.65 -16.01 19.62
C GLN A 270 -16.38 -14.93 18.81
N GLU A 271 -15.78 -14.46 17.71
CA GLU A 271 -16.43 -13.47 16.83
C GLU A 271 -17.72 -14.01 16.19
N LEU A 272 -17.77 -15.30 15.83
CA LEU A 272 -18.97 -15.91 15.26
C LEU A 272 -20.13 -15.96 16.26
N GLN A 273 -19.82 -16.09 17.54
CA GLN A 273 -20.82 -16.10 18.62
C GLN A 273 -21.43 -14.72 18.90
N LEU A 274 -20.78 -13.63 18.47
CA LEU A 274 -21.34 -12.30 18.60
C LEU A 274 -22.61 -12.15 17.75
N SER A 275 -23.64 -11.53 18.31
CA SER A 275 -24.84 -11.14 17.57
C SER A 275 -24.52 -10.15 16.44
N LEU A 276 -25.43 -10.05 15.47
CA LEU A 276 -25.29 -9.04 14.40
C LEU A 276 -25.25 -7.61 14.97
N GLU A 277 -25.99 -7.36 16.03
CA GLU A 277 -26.02 -6.06 16.72
C GLU A 277 -24.67 -5.74 17.37
N GLN A 278 -24.07 -6.69 18.09
CA GLN A 278 -22.74 -6.54 18.68
C GLN A 278 -21.65 -6.32 17.62
N LYS A 279 -21.71 -7.07 16.48
CA LYS A 279 -20.78 -6.85 15.35
C LYS A 279 -20.91 -5.46 14.75
N ALA A 280 -22.16 -4.98 14.59
CA ALA A 280 -22.42 -3.65 14.06
C ALA A 280 -21.93 -2.56 15.02
N GLU A 281 -22.14 -2.69 16.33
CA GLU A 281 -21.68 -1.74 17.33
C GLU A 281 -20.15 -1.70 17.41
N ASN A 282 -19.47 -2.86 17.39
CA ASN A 282 -18.00 -2.92 17.33
C ASN A 282 -17.44 -2.23 16.08
N ALA A 283 -18.06 -2.43 14.92
CA ALA A 283 -17.66 -1.79 13.67
C ALA A 283 -17.86 -0.26 13.73
N LYS A 284 -19.00 0.18 14.26
CA LYS A 284 -19.33 1.59 14.48
C LYS A 284 -18.35 2.26 15.45
N GLU A 285 -17.99 1.59 16.54
CA GLU A 285 -17.00 2.09 17.49
C GLU A 285 -15.61 2.26 16.85
N LYS A 286 -15.15 1.29 16.05
CA LYS A 286 -13.89 1.41 15.29
C LYS A 286 -13.92 2.61 14.35
N ALA A 287 -14.99 2.79 13.60
CA ALA A 287 -15.16 3.93 12.70
C ALA A 287 -15.19 5.25 13.48
N TYR A 288 -15.90 5.31 14.61
CA TYR A 288 -15.96 6.49 15.47
C TYR A 288 -14.58 6.86 16.02
N ARG A 289 -13.84 5.90 16.57
CA ARG A 289 -12.46 6.12 17.07
C ARG A 289 -11.56 6.69 15.98
N TYR A 290 -11.65 6.15 14.76
CA TYR A 290 -10.89 6.66 13.61
C TYR A 290 -11.27 8.12 13.27
N CYS A 291 -12.57 8.42 13.19
CA CYS A 291 -13.07 9.77 12.92
C CYS A 291 -12.61 10.77 13.98
N MET A 292 -12.71 10.40 15.27
CA MET A 292 -12.28 11.27 16.38
C MET A 292 -10.78 11.54 16.33
N LYS A 293 -9.95 10.52 16.05
CA LYS A 293 -8.52 10.70 15.85
C LYS A 293 -8.23 11.70 14.72
N LYS A 294 -8.90 11.58 13.57
CA LYS A 294 -8.72 12.50 12.45
C LYS A 294 -9.24 13.91 12.74
N LYS A 295 -10.30 14.03 13.52
CA LYS A 295 -10.80 15.34 13.98
C LYS A 295 -9.78 16.04 14.89
N GLN A 296 -9.18 15.31 15.83
CA GLN A 296 -8.15 15.84 16.74
C GLN A 296 -6.91 16.32 15.99
N THR A 297 -6.52 15.66 14.91
CA THR A 297 -5.38 16.07 14.06
C THR A 297 -5.74 17.15 13.03
N GLY A 298 -6.99 17.62 12.99
CA GLY A 298 -7.47 18.57 11.98
C GLY A 298 -7.57 18.02 10.55
N GLU A 299 -7.37 16.71 10.38
CA GLU A 299 -7.32 16.06 9.07
C GLU A 299 -8.67 15.52 8.59
N PHE A 300 -9.72 15.58 9.43
CA PHE A 300 -11.02 14.98 9.13
C PHE A 300 -11.60 15.45 7.80
N LEU A 301 -11.61 16.76 7.53
CA LEU A 301 -12.11 17.31 6.27
C LEU A 301 -11.26 16.89 5.07
N LYS A 302 -9.95 16.74 5.24
CA LYS A 302 -9.02 16.31 4.18
C LYS A 302 -9.29 14.87 3.74
N PHE A 303 -9.68 14.01 4.67
CA PHE A 303 -9.86 12.57 4.40
C PHE A 303 -11.32 12.16 4.22
N SER A 304 -12.29 12.91 4.71
CA SER A 304 -13.72 12.58 4.58
C SER A 304 -14.29 12.78 3.16
N GLY A 305 -13.55 13.47 2.28
CA GLY A 305 -14.02 13.76 0.92
C GLY A 305 -15.15 14.79 0.85
N PHE A 306 -15.60 15.36 1.97
CA PHE A 306 -16.68 16.36 1.99
C PHE A 306 -16.38 17.59 1.12
N TYR A 307 -15.11 17.96 0.97
CA TYR A 307 -14.74 19.08 0.11
C TYR A 307 -15.11 18.85 -1.37
N VAL A 308 -15.24 17.61 -1.83
CA VAL A 308 -15.70 17.30 -3.20
C VAL A 308 -17.14 17.80 -3.39
N TRP A 309 -17.97 17.71 -2.34
CA TRP A 309 -19.34 18.23 -2.38
C TRP A 309 -19.40 19.74 -2.44
N PHE A 310 -18.51 20.46 -1.75
CA PHE A 310 -18.42 21.92 -1.82
C PHE A 310 -18.08 22.42 -3.23
N LEU A 311 -17.60 21.53 -4.09
CA LEU A 311 -17.35 21.81 -5.49
C LEU A 311 -18.51 21.47 -6.39
N ILE A 312 -19.00 20.23 -6.24
CA ILE A 312 -20.05 19.69 -7.10
C ILE A 312 -21.31 20.52 -6.95
N VAL A 313 -21.69 20.88 -5.73
CA VAL A 313 -22.96 21.59 -5.46
C VAL A 313 -23.00 22.96 -6.10
N PRO A 314 -22.04 23.90 -5.87
CA PRO A 314 -22.07 25.22 -6.52
C PRO A 314 -21.94 25.15 -8.04
N LEU A 315 -21.04 24.27 -8.53
CA LEU A 315 -20.81 24.13 -9.97
C LEU A 315 -22.04 23.57 -10.68
N THR A 316 -22.75 22.67 -10.05
CA THR A 316 -23.99 22.08 -10.53
C THR A 316 -25.10 23.15 -10.53
N ALA A 317 -25.22 23.94 -9.45
CA ALA A 317 -26.18 25.03 -9.34
C ALA A 317 -25.95 26.09 -10.42
N VAL A 318 -24.70 26.53 -10.63
CA VAL A 318 -24.34 27.48 -11.69
C VAL A 318 -24.69 26.94 -13.08
N THR A 319 -24.36 25.65 -13.33
CA THR A 319 -24.69 25.00 -14.60
C THR A 319 -26.20 24.96 -14.83
N LEU A 320 -26.99 24.76 -13.79
CA LEU A 320 -28.44 24.74 -13.80
C LEU A 320 -29.03 26.10 -14.17
N LEU A 321 -28.56 27.18 -13.52
CA LEU A 321 -29.03 28.52 -13.75
C LEU A 321 -28.87 29.00 -15.21
N PHE A 322 -27.74 28.62 -15.83
CA PHE A 322 -27.40 29.14 -17.17
C PHE A 322 -27.78 28.21 -18.34
N LYS A 323 -28.11 26.93 -18.12
CA LYS A 323 -28.36 25.95 -19.19
C LYS A 323 -29.66 25.15 -19.05
N TRP A 324 -30.58 25.58 -18.22
CA TRP A 324 -31.86 24.90 -17.95
C TRP A 324 -32.64 24.51 -19.21
N LYS A 325 -32.77 25.45 -20.16
CA LYS A 325 -33.65 25.26 -21.33
C LYS A 325 -33.17 24.20 -22.34
N ASN A 326 -31.89 23.93 -22.46
CA ASN A 326 -31.33 23.11 -23.55
C ASN A 326 -30.63 21.85 -23.11
N GLY A 327 -30.67 21.47 -21.84
CA GLY A 327 -29.85 20.34 -21.35
C GLY A 327 -30.29 19.70 -20.04
N PHE A 328 -31.55 19.91 -19.63
CA PHE A 328 -32.05 19.37 -18.34
C PHE A 328 -31.77 17.89 -18.13
N LEU A 329 -32.10 17.02 -19.09
CA LEU A 329 -31.85 15.58 -18.99
C LEU A 329 -30.34 15.24 -18.88
N ARG A 330 -29.52 16.00 -19.59
CA ARG A 330 -28.07 15.83 -19.54
C ARG A 330 -27.52 16.28 -18.19
N TRP A 331 -28.03 17.39 -17.68
CA TRP A 331 -27.73 17.89 -16.35
C TRP A 331 -28.09 16.85 -15.27
N VAL A 332 -29.34 16.33 -15.30
CA VAL A 332 -29.81 15.30 -14.38
C VAL A 332 -28.90 14.08 -14.43
N SER A 333 -28.53 13.62 -15.63
CA SER A 333 -27.64 12.47 -15.77
C SER A 333 -26.24 12.71 -15.20
N THR A 334 -25.70 13.92 -15.31
CA THR A 334 -24.38 14.28 -14.75
C THR A 334 -24.46 14.44 -13.23
N PHE A 335 -25.56 15.01 -12.72
CA PHE A 335 -25.80 15.09 -11.28
C PHE A 335 -25.95 13.70 -10.65
N LEU A 336 -26.71 12.80 -11.28
CA LEU A 336 -26.82 11.41 -10.84
C LEU A 336 -25.46 10.70 -10.88
N TYR A 337 -24.69 10.89 -11.95
CA TYR A 337 -23.34 10.38 -12.05
C TYR A 337 -22.46 10.87 -10.88
N GLY A 338 -22.40 12.19 -10.65
CA GLY A 338 -21.63 12.77 -9.57
C GLY A 338 -22.09 12.32 -8.18
N GLY A 339 -23.40 12.28 -7.95
CA GLY A 339 -24.00 11.82 -6.71
C GLY A 339 -23.71 10.34 -6.41
N THR A 340 -23.82 9.49 -7.43
CA THR A 340 -23.49 8.05 -7.29
C THR A 340 -22.01 7.85 -6.98
N CYS A 341 -21.12 8.55 -7.68
CA CYS A 341 -19.69 8.47 -7.41
C CYS A 341 -19.36 8.94 -5.99
N ALA A 342 -19.92 10.07 -5.56
CA ALA A 342 -19.70 10.59 -4.21
C ALA A 342 -20.24 9.63 -3.13
N PHE A 343 -21.41 9.04 -3.35
CA PHE A 343 -22.00 8.04 -2.46
C PHE A 343 -21.08 6.81 -2.32
N LEU A 344 -20.57 6.29 -3.43
CA LEU A 344 -19.65 5.15 -3.41
C LEU A 344 -18.34 5.46 -2.68
N ILE A 345 -17.75 6.65 -2.89
CA ILE A 345 -16.56 7.05 -2.14
C ILE A 345 -16.81 7.01 -0.63
N HIS A 346 -17.97 7.52 -0.19
CA HIS A 346 -18.32 7.49 1.23
C HIS A 346 -18.55 6.07 1.76
N ILE A 347 -19.17 5.19 0.97
CA ILE A 347 -19.32 3.78 1.34
C ILE A 347 -17.95 3.11 1.50
N GLU A 348 -17.05 3.29 0.54
CA GLU A 348 -15.70 2.72 0.62
C GLU A 348 -14.93 3.24 1.83
N TRP A 349 -15.03 4.55 2.09
CA TRP A 349 -14.38 5.16 3.24
C TRP A 349 -14.92 4.64 4.57
N ILE A 350 -16.27 4.56 4.71
CA ILE A 350 -16.94 4.02 5.90
C ILE A 350 -16.54 2.55 6.08
N TYR A 351 -16.59 1.76 5.02
CA TYR A 351 -16.20 0.34 5.06
C TYR A 351 -14.77 0.16 5.58
N LEU A 352 -13.82 0.95 5.11
CA LEU A 352 -12.43 0.89 5.57
C LEU A 352 -12.28 1.36 7.01
N ALA A 353 -13.01 2.39 7.42
CA ALA A 353 -13.02 2.86 8.81
C ALA A 353 -13.59 1.82 9.78
N MET A 354 -14.66 1.13 9.38
CA MET A 354 -15.28 0.04 10.15
C MET A 354 -14.35 -1.17 10.32
N ASN A 355 -13.44 -1.42 9.38
CA ASN A 355 -12.43 -2.47 9.52
C ASN A 355 -11.32 -2.14 10.54
N GLY A 356 -11.28 -0.93 11.08
CA GLY A 356 -10.37 -0.52 12.16
C GLY A 356 -8.90 -0.34 11.75
N ARG A 357 -8.54 -0.65 10.51
CA ARG A 357 -7.18 -0.49 9.99
C ARG A 357 -7.16 0.41 8.76
N PHE A 358 -6.69 1.64 8.96
CA PHE A 358 -6.62 2.63 7.91
C PHE A 358 -5.21 3.26 7.84
N PRO A 359 -4.19 2.51 7.40
CA PRO A 359 -2.83 3.02 7.32
C PRO A 359 -2.72 4.11 6.26
N GLN A 360 -1.75 5.01 6.43
CA GLN A 360 -1.54 6.18 5.57
C GLN A 360 -1.56 5.85 4.06
N ARG A 361 -0.97 4.72 3.63
CA ARG A 361 -0.98 4.29 2.23
C ARG A 361 -2.39 4.02 1.69
N VAL A 362 -3.33 3.60 2.53
CA VAL A 362 -4.74 3.39 2.15
C VAL A 362 -5.48 4.72 2.12
N GLU A 363 -5.23 5.60 3.09
CA GLU A 363 -5.75 6.98 3.09
C GLU A 363 -5.33 7.74 1.82
N GLU A 364 -4.06 7.63 1.42
CA GLU A 364 -3.56 8.23 0.18
C GLU A 364 -4.24 7.63 -1.06
N SER A 365 -4.47 6.32 -1.07
CA SER A 365 -5.14 5.63 -2.18
C SER A 365 -6.58 6.12 -2.37
N ILE A 366 -7.37 6.21 -1.30
CA ILE A 366 -8.74 6.75 -1.33
C ILE A 366 -8.73 8.22 -1.73
N ARG A 367 -7.79 9.01 -1.21
CA ARG A 367 -7.68 10.42 -1.56
C ARG A 367 -7.41 10.62 -3.05
N LEU A 368 -6.51 9.82 -3.64
CA LEU A 368 -6.27 9.82 -5.08
C LEU A 368 -7.54 9.52 -5.87
N LEU A 369 -8.31 8.53 -5.42
CA LEU A 369 -9.58 8.18 -6.04
C LEU A 369 -10.58 9.33 -5.96
N MET A 370 -10.77 9.93 -4.78
CA MET A 370 -11.67 11.08 -4.58
C MET A 370 -11.31 12.26 -5.49
N LEU A 371 -10.02 12.59 -5.57
CA LEU A 371 -9.55 13.69 -6.43
C LEU A 371 -9.75 13.38 -7.91
N SER A 372 -9.48 12.15 -8.33
CA SER A 372 -9.66 11.72 -9.73
C SER A 372 -11.14 11.73 -10.12
N VAL A 373 -12.02 11.23 -9.27
CA VAL A 373 -13.48 11.26 -9.48
C VAL A 373 -13.99 12.70 -9.47
N GLY A 374 -13.56 13.53 -8.53
CA GLY A 374 -13.91 14.96 -8.48
C GLY A 374 -13.51 15.69 -9.76
N PHE A 375 -12.29 15.43 -10.25
CA PHE A 375 -11.81 15.99 -11.52
C PHE A 375 -12.67 15.53 -12.70
N MET A 376 -13.05 14.26 -12.75
CA MET A 376 -13.96 13.73 -13.79
C MET A 376 -15.34 14.41 -13.77
N ILE A 377 -15.94 14.56 -12.59
CA ILE A 377 -17.25 15.22 -12.44
C ILE A 377 -17.18 16.65 -12.94
N ILE A 378 -16.13 17.39 -12.54
CA ILE A 378 -15.90 18.76 -13.01
C ILE A 378 -15.82 18.76 -14.53
N CYS A 379 -15.02 17.91 -15.14
CA CYS A 379 -14.86 17.85 -16.59
C CYS A 379 -16.16 17.51 -17.32
N HIS A 380 -16.99 16.63 -16.77
CA HIS A 380 -18.31 16.35 -17.34
C HIS A 380 -19.23 17.55 -17.25
N LEU A 381 -19.26 18.28 -16.14
CA LEU A 381 -20.00 19.53 -16.00
C LEU A 381 -19.52 20.59 -16.98
N LEU A 382 -18.20 20.73 -17.16
CA LEU A 382 -17.59 21.66 -18.11
C LEU A 382 -17.96 21.37 -19.57
N SER A 383 -18.17 20.10 -19.89
CA SER A 383 -18.57 19.71 -21.25
C SER A 383 -19.89 20.35 -21.69
N PHE A 384 -20.74 20.83 -20.77
CA PHE A 384 -21.98 21.58 -21.09
C PHE A 384 -21.73 22.97 -21.67
N TRP A 385 -20.56 23.54 -21.42
CA TRP A 385 -20.22 24.90 -21.78
C TRP A 385 -19.51 25.02 -23.13
N LYS A 386 -19.33 23.92 -23.86
CA LYS A 386 -18.53 23.86 -25.09
C LYS A 386 -19.00 24.79 -26.24
N ASP A 387 -20.25 25.25 -26.21
CA ASP A 387 -20.89 25.87 -27.38
C ASP A 387 -21.17 27.36 -27.22
N THR A 388 -20.55 28.07 -26.28
CA THR A 388 -20.86 29.51 -26.08
C THR A 388 -19.59 30.35 -25.97
N SER A 389 -19.67 31.60 -26.48
CA SER A 389 -18.62 32.65 -26.33
C SER A 389 -18.30 33.00 -24.87
N PHE A 390 -19.10 32.53 -23.92
CA PHE A 390 -18.86 32.54 -22.48
C PHE A 390 -17.72 31.60 -22.03
N ILE A 391 -17.20 30.76 -22.94
CA ILE A 391 -16.18 29.75 -22.66
C ILE A 391 -14.92 30.35 -22.02
N ARG A 392 -14.50 31.57 -22.42
CA ARG A 392 -13.25 32.15 -21.90
C ARG A 392 -13.36 32.55 -20.43
N ILE A 393 -14.47 33.19 -20.04
CA ILE A 393 -14.70 33.61 -18.64
C ILE A 393 -14.99 32.37 -17.77
N SER A 394 -15.77 31.43 -18.29
CA SER A 394 -16.07 30.16 -17.61
C SER A 394 -14.81 29.31 -17.36
N VAL A 395 -13.93 29.19 -18.35
CA VAL A 395 -12.64 28.47 -18.17
C VAL A 395 -11.78 29.12 -17.10
N VAL A 396 -11.69 30.46 -17.07
CA VAL A 396 -10.92 31.17 -16.04
C VAL A 396 -11.51 30.95 -14.64
N ILE A 397 -12.83 31.08 -14.48
CA ILE A 397 -13.52 30.85 -13.20
C ILE A 397 -13.33 29.40 -12.76
N GLN A 398 -13.41 28.46 -13.67
CA GLN A 398 -13.20 27.01 -13.40
C GLN A 398 -11.76 26.70 -13.04
N CYS A 399 -10.82 27.36 -13.68
CA CYS A 399 -9.40 27.27 -13.34
C CYS A 399 -9.12 27.85 -11.95
N ILE A 400 -9.72 28.98 -11.62
CA ILE A 400 -9.63 29.58 -10.28
C ILE A 400 -10.27 28.65 -9.25
N LEU A 401 -11.46 28.11 -9.51
CA LEU A 401 -12.11 27.14 -8.64
C LEU A 401 -11.25 25.88 -8.48
N LEU A 402 -10.70 25.32 -9.55
CA LEU A 402 -9.80 24.17 -9.48
C LEU A 402 -8.54 24.49 -8.67
N ALA A 403 -7.95 25.68 -8.88
CA ALA A 403 -6.79 26.13 -8.11
C ALA A 403 -7.12 26.33 -6.62
N VAL A 404 -8.27 26.92 -6.30
CA VAL A 404 -8.76 27.06 -4.92
C VAL A 404 -8.98 25.70 -4.28
N ILE A 405 -9.49 24.73 -5.01
CA ILE A 405 -9.73 23.38 -4.53
C ILE A 405 -8.43 22.62 -4.30
N LEU A 406 -7.52 22.71 -5.26
CA LEU A 406 -6.18 22.15 -5.11
C LEU A 406 -5.48 22.79 -3.91
N HIS A 407 -5.67 24.10 -3.70
CA HIS A 407 -5.13 24.80 -2.55
C HIS A 407 -5.82 24.41 -1.23
N MET A 408 -7.16 24.42 -1.17
CA MET A 408 -7.92 24.07 0.04
C MET A 408 -7.83 22.57 0.37
N GLY A 409 -7.86 21.69 -0.64
CA GLY A 409 -7.79 20.24 -0.42
C GLY A 409 -6.39 19.71 -0.13
N VAL A 410 -5.37 20.47 -0.45
CA VAL A 410 -3.98 19.97 -0.49
C VAL A 410 -3.01 20.81 0.32
N ASN A 411 -3.33 22.04 0.76
CA ASN A 411 -2.37 22.97 1.40
C ASN A 411 -0.94 22.78 0.82
N GLY A 412 -0.60 23.47 -0.26
CA GLY A 412 0.62 23.17 -1.04
C GLY A 412 1.91 23.23 -0.23
N SER A 413 2.01 24.13 0.77
CA SER A 413 3.13 24.21 1.71
C SER A 413 3.24 22.96 2.58
N ASP A 414 2.14 22.46 3.13
CA ASP A 414 2.12 21.27 4.00
C ASP A 414 2.52 20.02 3.20
N ARG A 415 2.22 19.98 1.91
CA ARG A 415 2.63 18.86 1.05
C ARG A 415 4.10 18.87 0.70
N ILE A 416 4.65 20.03 0.37
CA ILE A 416 6.08 20.15 0.13
C ILE A 416 6.84 19.78 1.41
N GLN A 417 6.39 20.27 2.57
CA GLN A 417 6.97 19.90 3.86
C GLN A 417 6.80 18.40 4.16
N ALA A 418 5.62 17.82 3.87
CA ALA A 418 5.40 16.39 4.03
C ALA A 418 6.31 15.55 3.11
N ILE A 419 6.53 15.98 1.87
CA ILE A 419 7.46 15.32 0.93
C ILE A 419 8.89 15.46 1.45
N GLN A 420 9.30 16.65 1.88
CA GLN A 420 10.62 16.88 2.47
C GLN A 420 10.82 16.06 3.75
N GLY A 421 9.79 15.99 4.61
CA GLY A 421 9.81 15.14 5.81
C GLY A 421 9.89 13.64 5.49
N ILE A 422 9.20 13.18 4.46
CA ILE A 422 9.32 11.80 3.96
C ILE A 422 10.72 11.53 3.44
N GLN A 423 11.28 12.47 2.67
CA GLN A 423 12.62 12.35 2.11
C GLN A 423 13.69 12.36 3.22
N ALA A 424 13.63 13.31 4.15
CA ALA A 424 14.53 13.38 5.29
C ALA A 424 14.43 12.11 6.18
N GLY A 425 13.22 11.62 6.44
CA GLY A 425 13.01 10.37 7.17
C GLY A 425 13.56 9.13 6.45
N ARG A 426 13.57 9.14 5.12
CA ARG A 426 14.17 8.07 4.30
C ARG A 426 15.69 8.13 4.33
N GLU A 427 16.27 9.31 4.17
CA GLU A 427 17.70 9.51 4.22
C GLU A 427 18.27 9.13 5.58
N ALA A 428 17.62 9.56 6.66
CA ALA A 428 18.00 9.18 8.02
C ALA A 428 17.85 7.67 8.27
N GLY A 429 16.73 7.05 7.85
CA GLY A 429 16.51 5.61 8.01
C GLY A 429 17.43 4.75 7.14
N SER A 430 17.81 5.23 5.95
CA SER A 430 18.79 4.58 5.08
C SER A 430 20.19 4.65 5.70
N GLY A 431 20.61 5.81 6.19
CA GLY A 431 21.89 5.97 6.88
C GLY A 431 22.04 5.03 8.06
N GLN A 432 21.03 4.96 8.94
CA GLN A 432 21.03 4.05 10.10
C GLN A 432 21.20 2.58 9.70
N LYS A 433 20.49 2.14 8.67
CA LYS A 433 20.58 0.76 8.20
C LYS A 433 21.93 0.45 7.57
N ALA A 434 22.48 1.38 6.79
CA ALA A 434 23.80 1.22 6.18
C ALA A 434 24.89 1.10 7.25
N GLU A 435 24.83 1.89 8.32
CA GLU A 435 25.80 1.85 9.42
C GLU A 435 25.72 0.54 10.20
N ILE A 436 24.50 0.04 10.45
CA ILE A 436 24.29 -1.28 11.09
C ILE A 436 24.76 -2.41 10.18
N ALA A 437 24.45 -2.34 8.88
CA ALA A 437 24.95 -3.33 7.91
C ALA A 437 26.48 -3.32 7.83
N ALA A 438 27.11 -2.14 7.87
CA ALA A 438 28.56 -1.99 7.92
C ALA A 438 29.16 -2.58 9.19
N TYR A 439 28.52 -2.37 10.34
CA TYR A 439 28.91 -3.01 11.61
C TYR A 439 28.83 -4.53 11.52
N CYS A 440 27.68 -5.07 11.08
CA CYS A 440 27.52 -6.50 10.89
C CYS A 440 28.56 -7.08 9.91
N GLY A 441 28.84 -6.35 8.82
CA GLY A 441 29.82 -6.76 7.82
C GLY A 441 31.28 -6.75 8.28
N LYS A 442 31.61 -5.96 9.31
CA LYS A 442 32.94 -5.99 9.96
C LYS A 442 33.15 -7.22 10.84
N HIS A 443 32.08 -7.82 11.36
CA HIS A 443 32.07 -8.94 12.29
C HIS A 443 31.38 -10.15 11.68
N LYS A 444 31.89 -10.64 10.57
CA LYS A 444 31.29 -11.73 9.75
C LYS A 444 31.21 -13.07 10.48
N GLU A 445 31.98 -13.27 11.53
CA GLU A 445 31.96 -14.43 12.39
C GLU A 445 30.74 -14.51 13.30
N ASN A 446 30.00 -13.41 13.44
CA ASN A 446 28.85 -13.29 14.32
C ASN A 446 27.54 -13.25 13.53
N TYR A 447 26.44 -13.57 14.20
CA TYR A 447 25.08 -13.41 13.70
C TYR A 447 24.33 -12.37 14.52
N TYR A 448 23.58 -11.50 13.86
CA TYR A 448 22.88 -10.42 14.49
C TYR A 448 21.37 -10.53 14.26
N ILE A 449 20.58 -10.40 15.34
CA ILE A 449 19.14 -10.30 15.26
C ILE A 449 18.75 -8.86 15.48
N LEU A 450 18.11 -8.27 14.47
CA LEU A 450 17.66 -6.90 14.48
C LEU A 450 16.24 -6.85 15.04
N ASP A 451 16.04 -6.12 16.12
CA ASP A 451 14.72 -5.93 16.72
C ASP A 451 13.79 -5.16 15.78
N THR A 452 12.69 -5.78 15.37
CA THR A 452 11.73 -5.23 14.41
C THR A 452 11.16 -3.88 14.83
N GLN A 453 10.96 -3.64 16.12
CA GLN A 453 10.46 -2.36 16.62
C GLN A 453 11.49 -1.23 16.54
N SER A 454 12.75 -1.56 16.78
CA SER A 454 13.86 -0.59 16.77
C SER A 454 14.18 -0.09 15.37
N PHE A 455 14.00 -0.93 14.36
CA PHE A 455 14.32 -0.60 12.97
C PHE A 455 13.16 0.01 12.18
N GLY A 456 12.02 0.19 12.80
CA GLY A 456 10.92 1.03 12.38
C GLY A 456 10.40 0.77 10.96
N LYS A 457 9.65 1.72 10.45
CA LYS A 457 9.01 1.66 9.13
C LYS A 457 10.06 1.55 8.02
N PRO A 458 9.88 0.67 7.03
CA PRO A 458 10.78 0.59 5.89
C PRO A 458 10.88 1.96 5.23
N SER A 459 12.08 2.52 5.25
CA SER A 459 12.40 3.71 4.51
C SER A 459 12.50 3.32 3.05
N GLY A 460 11.64 3.78 2.19
CA GLY A 460 11.69 3.81 0.73
C GLY A 460 12.69 2.87 0.01
N VAL A 461 13.02 3.28 -1.14
CA VAL A 461 13.61 2.60 -2.27
C VAL A 461 15.06 2.12 -2.13
N LYS A 462 15.84 2.72 -1.25
CA LYS A 462 17.20 2.26 -0.95
C LYS A 462 17.14 1.36 0.29
N ASP A 463 17.14 0.07 0.10
CA ASP A 463 17.35 -0.89 1.17
C ASP A 463 18.79 -1.40 1.03
N ASP A 464 19.74 -0.62 1.59
CA ASP A 464 21.17 -0.92 1.54
C ASP A 464 21.56 -2.08 2.48
N LEU A 465 20.60 -2.74 3.09
CA LEU A 465 20.78 -3.98 3.84
C LEU A 465 20.88 -5.15 2.87
N HIS A 466 22.05 -5.29 2.25
CA HIS A 466 22.37 -6.46 1.45
C HIS A 466 22.45 -7.74 2.30
N GLN A 467 22.52 -8.87 1.62
CA GLN A 467 22.71 -10.17 2.25
C GLN A 467 23.87 -10.10 3.26
N GLY A 468 23.57 -10.32 4.53
CA GLY A 468 24.52 -10.26 5.63
C GLY A 468 24.19 -11.26 6.70
N ASN A 469 25.07 -11.34 7.68
CA ASN A 469 24.96 -12.16 8.89
C ASN A 469 23.93 -11.61 9.89
N TRP A 470 22.80 -11.10 9.41
CA TRP A 470 21.74 -10.50 10.22
C TRP A 470 20.34 -10.98 9.83
N TYR A 471 19.45 -11.02 10.80
CA TYR A 471 18.06 -11.46 10.67
C TYR A 471 17.13 -10.51 11.42
N MET A 472 15.90 -10.35 10.95
CA MET A 472 14.88 -9.61 11.69
C MET A 472 14.22 -10.50 12.74
N SER A 473 13.95 -9.97 13.93
CA SER A 473 13.22 -10.69 15.00
C SER A 473 11.76 -11.01 14.62
N GLY A 474 11.24 -10.36 13.60
CA GLY A 474 9.94 -10.64 13.00
C GLY A 474 9.78 -9.89 11.68
N SER A 475 9.14 -10.51 10.73
CA SER A 475 8.93 -9.97 9.38
C SER A 475 7.71 -10.62 8.74
N TRP A 476 7.10 -9.95 7.79
CA TRP A 476 6.05 -10.56 6.98
C TRP A 476 6.58 -11.71 6.10
N THR A 477 7.89 -11.84 5.91
CA THR A 477 8.52 -12.98 5.23
C THR A 477 8.76 -14.16 6.14
N ALA A 478 8.67 -14.00 7.47
CA ALA A 478 8.90 -15.08 8.42
C ALA A 478 8.05 -16.32 8.11
N TYR A 479 8.63 -17.47 8.23
CA TYR A 479 8.03 -18.78 7.93
C TYR A 479 7.62 -18.96 6.45
N SER A 480 8.09 -18.09 5.54
CA SER A 480 7.95 -18.34 4.10
C SER A 480 9.07 -19.26 3.60
N PRO A 481 8.88 -19.97 2.47
CA PRO A 481 9.96 -20.76 1.87
C PRO A 481 11.25 -19.98 1.63
N LEU A 482 11.14 -18.68 1.28
CA LEU A 482 12.31 -17.82 1.13
C LEU A 482 13.03 -17.52 2.45
N TYR A 483 12.27 -17.42 3.54
CA TYR A 483 12.84 -17.25 4.87
C TYR A 483 13.58 -18.52 5.32
N GLU A 484 12.97 -19.67 5.12
CA GLU A 484 13.58 -20.98 5.40
C GLU A 484 14.84 -21.19 4.56
N GLU A 485 14.80 -20.86 3.27
CA GLU A 485 15.98 -20.90 2.38
C GLU A 485 17.11 -19.99 2.88
N LYS A 486 16.77 -18.76 3.31
CA LYS A 486 17.76 -17.83 3.88
C LYS A 486 18.42 -18.40 5.13
N LEU A 487 17.64 -18.95 6.07
CA LEU A 487 18.16 -19.57 7.29
C LEU A 487 19.04 -20.80 6.97
N ALA A 488 18.56 -21.65 6.07
CA ALA A 488 19.27 -22.89 5.70
C ALA A 488 20.65 -22.62 5.09
N LYS A 489 20.83 -21.52 4.36
CA LYS A 489 22.14 -21.11 3.82
C LYS A 489 23.19 -20.87 4.90
N ASP A 490 22.76 -20.39 6.06
CA ASP A 490 23.64 -20.12 7.20
C ASP A 490 23.63 -21.28 8.23
N GLY A 491 23.01 -22.41 7.91
CA GLY A 491 22.89 -23.58 8.79
C GLY A 491 22.03 -23.31 10.03
N ILE A 492 21.06 -22.38 9.92
CA ILE A 492 20.17 -22.00 11.00
C ILE A 492 18.80 -22.65 10.76
N SER A 493 18.26 -23.32 11.77
CA SER A 493 16.93 -23.94 11.70
C SER A 493 15.81 -22.96 12.08
N ASN A 494 16.01 -22.16 13.13
CA ASN A 494 15.11 -21.11 13.59
C ASN A 494 15.89 -20.03 14.36
N LEU A 495 15.26 -18.90 14.67
CA LEU A 495 15.85 -17.81 15.47
C LEU A 495 15.46 -17.85 16.94
N GLY A 496 14.86 -18.95 17.40
CA GLY A 496 14.37 -19.13 18.76
C GLY A 496 15.48 -19.11 19.83
N THR A 497 15.10 -19.38 21.07
CA THR A 497 15.97 -19.26 22.25
C THR A 497 17.26 -20.07 22.11
N GLY A 498 17.18 -21.27 21.52
CA GLY A 498 18.38 -22.11 21.29
C GLY A 498 19.41 -21.45 20.37
N PHE A 499 18.99 -20.67 19.37
CA PHE A 499 19.89 -19.89 18.52
C PHE A 499 20.45 -18.66 19.24
N LEU A 500 19.62 -17.94 20.01
CA LEU A 500 20.04 -16.77 20.78
C LEU A 500 21.18 -17.05 21.77
N LEU A 501 21.21 -18.25 22.34
CA LEU A 501 22.22 -18.67 23.31
C LEU A 501 23.56 -19.04 22.70
N LYS A 502 23.67 -19.21 21.36
CA LYS A 502 24.96 -19.52 20.72
C LYS A 502 25.97 -18.39 20.95
N LYS A 503 27.25 -18.76 21.13
CA LYS A 503 28.34 -17.84 21.51
C LYS A 503 28.47 -16.61 20.60
N ASN A 504 28.22 -16.77 19.30
CA ASN A 504 28.40 -15.74 18.27
C ASN A 504 27.07 -15.11 17.81
N VAL A 505 26.01 -15.17 18.61
CA VAL A 505 24.72 -14.57 18.29
C VAL A 505 24.43 -13.38 19.21
N TYR A 506 23.99 -12.28 18.62
CA TYR A 506 23.72 -11.01 19.31
C TYR A 506 22.39 -10.41 18.86
N ILE A 507 21.78 -9.58 19.71
CA ILE A 507 20.59 -8.79 19.37
C ILE A 507 20.99 -7.32 19.27
N ILE A 508 20.55 -6.64 18.21
CA ILE A 508 20.71 -5.20 18.06
C ILE A 508 19.36 -4.52 18.26
N THR A 509 19.30 -3.59 19.22
CA THR A 509 18.06 -2.86 19.56
C THR A 509 18.36 -1.41 19.97
N LYS A 510 17.37 -0.52 19.79
CA LYS A 510 17.45 0.92 20.08
C LYS A 510 17.14 1.26 21.55
N GLY A 511 17.34 0.40 22.51
CA GLY A 511 17.13 0.72 23.92
C GLY A 511 16.65 -0.45 24.77
N LYS A 512 16.74 -0.27 26.11
CA LYS A 512 16.51 -1.32 27.10
C LYS A 512 15.07 -1.83 27.24
N LYS A 513 14.07 -1.12 26.68
CA LYS A 513 12.64 -1.37 26.97
C LYS A 513 11.94 -2.35 26.03
N ASN A 514 12.62 -2.88 25.01
CA ASN A 514 11.98 -3.67 23.98
C ASN A 514 12.01 -5.19 24.27
N VAL A 515 12.23 -5.97 23.22
CA VAL A 515 12.20 -7.44 23.20
C VAL A 515 12.99 -8.11 24.34
N LEU A 516 14.14 -7.53 24.74
CA LEU A 516 15.00 -8.13 25.76
C LEU A 516 14.34 -8.19 27.15
N ASN A 517 13.56 -7.16 27.52
CA ASN A 517 12.83 -7.19 28.81
C ASN A 517 11.73 -8.26 28.79
N LEU A 518 11.12 -8.50 27.62
CA LEU A 518 10.10 -9.53 27.48
C LEU A 518 10.71 -10.93 27.51
N LEU A 519 11.86 -11.13 26.86
CA LEU A 519 12.59 -12.40 26.89
C LEU A 519 13.16 -12.74 28.28
N GLY A 520 13.61 -11.73 29.03
CA GLY A 520 14.17 -11.89 30.37
C GLY A 520 13.15 -12.12 31.49
N GLN A 521 11.87 -11.92 31.23
CA GLN A 521 10.78 -12.08 32.22
C GLN A 521 10.20 -13.51 32.26
N GLU A 522 10.64 -14.41 31.38
CA GLU A 522 10.18 -15.79 31.42
C GLU A 522 10.88 -16.59 32.52
N ASP A 523 10.09 -17.07 33.47
CA ASP A 523 10.55 -17.84 34.63
C ASP A 523 11.21 -19.18 34.28
N THR A 524 10.97 -19.71 33.08
CA THR A 524 11.40 -21.05 32.70
C THR A 524 12.86 -21.13 32.25
N GLU A 525 13.45 -20.03 31.71
CA GLU A 525 14.80 -20.09 31.15
C GLU A 525 15.84 -19.15 31.78
N HIS A 526 15.46 -18.27 32.71
CA HIS A 526 16.35 -17.32 33.38
C HIS A 526 17.35 -16.62 32.43
N LEU A 527 16.81 -16.05 31.34
CA LEU A 527 17.65 -15.37 30.36
C LEU A 527 18.16 -14.04 30.90
N THR A 528 19.45 -13.83 30.77
CA THR A 528 20.11 -12.56 31.07
C THR A 528 20.68 -11.96 29.79
N TYR A 529 20.81 -10.65 29.73
CA TYR A 529 21.40 -9.95 28.62
C TYR A 529 22.40 -8.89 29.09
N LYS A 530 23.51 -8.82 28.39
CA LYS A 530 24.59 -7.86 28.64
C LYS A 530 24.88 -7.06 27.39
N ALA A 531 24.87 -5.74 27.49
CA ALA A 531 25.37 -4.88 26.43
C ALA A 531 26.88 -5.14 26.26
N VAL A 532 27.29 -5.45 25.05
CA VAL A 532 28.68 -5.77 24.71
C VAL A 532 29.30 -4.73 23.79
N ASP A 533 28.46 -3.98 23.05
CA ASP A 533 28.90 -2.92 22.15
C ASP A 533 27.77 -1.92 21.87
N GLU A 534 28.10 -0.76 21.30
CA GLU A 534 27.17 0.26 20.87
C GLU A 534 27.51 0.72 19.43
N ILE A 535 26.47 0.92 18.64
CA ILE A 535 26.56 1.42 17.26
C ILE A 535 26.00 2.83 17.26
N GLU A 536 26.85 3.81 16.97
CA GLU A 536 26.41 5.17 16.70
C GLU A 536 25.86 5.26 15.26
N ALA A 537 24.64 5.72 15.14
CA ALA A 537 23.98 5.84 13.85
C ALA A 537 23.57 7.30 13.57
N SER A 538 23.38 7.62 12.31
CA SER A 538 23.03 8.97 11.83
C SER A 538 21.90 9.59 12.64
N GLY A 539 22.04 10.85 13.04
CA GLY A 539 21.07 11.60 13.84
C GLY A 539 21.20 11.39 15.35
N ASN A 540 22.40 11.11 15.85
CA ASN A 540 22.70 10.89 17.29
C ASN A 540 21.90 9.75 17.89
N LEU A 541 21.64 8.70 17.11
CA LEU A 541 20.94 7.51 17.57
C LEU A 541 21.95 6.42 17.90
N PHE A 542 21.75 5.78 19.05
CA PHE A 542 22.58 4.68 19.52
C PHE A 542 21.76 3.39 19.47
N PHE A 543 22.38 2.35 18.89
CA PHE A 543 21.88 0.98 18.94
C PHE A 543 22.81 0.17 19.80
N ALA A 544 22.28 -0.50 20.79
CA ALA A 544 23.06 -1.37 21.64
C ALA A 544 23.06 -2.80 21.11
N VAL A 545 24.23 -3.43 21.18
CA VAL A 545 24.46 -4.83 20.82
C VAL A 545 24.45 -5.66 22.11
N TYR A 546 23.50 -6.56 22.23
CA TYR A 546 23.32 -7.38 23.41
C TYR A 546 23.71 -8.84 23.17
N LYS A 547 24.42 -9.42 24.12
CA LYS A 547 24.61 -10.85 24.24
C LYS A 547 23.57 -11.41 25.21
N VAL A 548 22.86 -12.44 24.75
CA VAL A 548 21.93 -13.22 25.58
C VAL A 548 22.66 -14.44 26.16
N SER A 549 22.42 -14.74 27.43
CA SER A 549 22.99 -15.90 28.13
C SER A 549 21.98 -16.41 29.15
N ARG A 550 22.15 -17.67 29.58
CA ARG A 550 21.40 -18.20 30.72
C ARG A 550 22.02 -17.69 32.02
N SER A 551 21.19 -17.27 32.97
CA SER A 551 21.63 -17.01 34.33
C SER A 551 22.07 -18.33 34.94
N VAL A 552 23.32 -18.41 35.39
CA VAL A 552 23.74 -19.49 36.26
C VAL A 552 23.15 -19.20 37.62
N LYS A 553 22.26 -20.08 38.11
CA LYS A 553 21.78 -20.02 39.48
C LYS A 553 22.91 -20.28 40.46
#